data_b45bd37c802ea8e55a07632c43b89c3c
#
_entry.id   b45bd37c802ea8e55a07632c43b89c3c
#
_cell.length_a   1.000
_cell.length_b   1.000
_cell.length_c   1.000
_cell.angle_alpha   90.00
_cell.angle_beta   90.00
_cell.angle_gamma   90.00
#
_symmetry.space_group_name_H-M   'P 1'
#
loop_
_entity.id
_entity.type
_entity.pdbx_description
1 polymer ?
#
loop_
_entity_poly.entity_id
_entity_poly.type
_entity_poly.pdbx_seq_one_letter_code
_entity_poly.pdbx_strand_id
1 'polypeptide(L)' 'MHIAFGVDDVDSCLNLLLSKGGSLLGKIVKGEVPGAGPIHVVYAKDPEGNIIEIQKWG' A
#
# COMPACT_ATOMS: atom_id res chain seq x y z
N MET A 1 0.98 -2.25 14.98
CA MET A 1 0.76 -3.47 14.15
C MET A 1 1.00 -3.15 12.69
N HIS A 2 1.61 -4.06 11.97
CA HIS A 2 1.90 -3.90 10.55
C HIS A 2 1.16 -4.97 9.75
N ILE A 3 0.33 -4.55 8.81
CA ILE A 3 -0.47 -5.45 7.98
C ILE A 3 -0.14 -5.18 6.52
N ALA A 4 0.09 -6.24 5.74
CA ALA A 4 0.38 -6.14 4.32
C ALA A 4 -0.79 -6.72 3.51
N PHE A 5 -1.21 -6.01 2.47
CA PHE A 5 -2.26 -6.44 1.56
C PHE A 5 -1.76 -6.47 0.12
N GLY A 6 -2.04 -7.56 -0.58
CA GLY A 6 -1.85 -7.63 -2.02
C GLY A 6 -3.12 -7.16 -2.74
N VAL A 7 -2.99 -6.23 -3.68
CA VAL A 7 -4.14 -5.64 -4.39
C VAL A 7 -3.84 -5.56 -5.89
N ASP A 8 -4.89 -5.46 -6.69
CA ASP A 8 -4.76 -5.29 -8.13
C ASP A 8 -4.61 -3.82 -8.53
N ASP A 9 -5.08 -2.91 -7.69
CA ASP A 9 -5.04 -1.48 -7.94
C ASP A 9 -4.71 -0.73 -6.66
N VAL A 10 -3.45 -0.29 -6.56
CA VAL A 10 -2.95 0.43 -5.37
C VAL A 10 -3.68 1.77 -5.20
N ASP A 11 -3.91 2.50 -6.29
CA ASP A 11 -4.54 3.81 -6.22
C ASP A 11 -5.97 3.73 -5.69
N SER A 12 -6.75 2.77 -6.18
CA SER A 12 -8.12 2.57 -5.71
C SER A 12 -8.16 2.16 -4.24
N CYS A 13 -7.27 1.26 -3.83
CA CYS A 13 -7.19 0.82 -2.45
C CYS A 13 -6.80 1.97 -1.53
N LEU A 14 -5.81 2.77 -1.94
CA LEU A 14 -5.35 3.92 -1.18
C LEU A 14 -6.46 4.98 -1.05
N ASN A 15 -7.17 5.28 -2.14
CA ASN A 15 -8.27 6.22 -2.12
C ASN A 15 -9.37 5.78 -1.15
N LEU A 16 -9.69 4.49 -1.14
CA LEU A 16 -10.68 3.95 -0.22
C LEU A 16 -10.23 4.12 1.23
N LEU A 17 -8.97 3.82 1.51
CA LEU A 17 -8.40 3.98 2.85
C LEU A 17 -8.45 5.44 3.30
N LEU A 18 -8.05 6.37 2.45
CA LEU A 18 -8.05 7.79 2.75
C LEU A 18 -9.47 8.32 2.98
N SER A 19 -10.44 7.81 2.21
CA SER A 19 -11.85 8.21 2.38
C SER A 19 -12.43 7.78 3.72
N LYS A 20 -11.83 6.77 4.36
CA LYS A 20 -12.26 6.27 5.66
C LYS A 20 -11.49 6.87 6.83
N GLY A 21 -10.69 7.90 6.58
CA GLY A 21 -9.95 8.59 7.63
C GLY A 21 -8.52 8.13 7.81
N GLY A 22 -8.03 7.28 6.95
CA GLY A 22 -6.62 6.89 6.95
C GLY A 22 -5.72 7.98 6.39
N SER A 23 -4.42 7.78 6.43
CA SER A 23 -3.45 8.74 5.92
C SER A 23 -2.30 8.04 5.22
N LEU A 24 -1.69 8.76 4.28
CA LEU A 24 -0.54 8.26 3.53
C LEU A 24 0.74 8.49 4.32
N LEU A 25 1.59 7.45 4.41
CA LEU A 25 2.88 7.52 5.09
C LEU A 25 4.05 7.64 4.13
N GLY A 26 3.91 8.36 3.06
CA GLY A 26 4.99 8.53 2.11
C GLY A 26 4.51 8.36 0.69
N LYS A 27 5.43 7.99 -0.20
CA LYS A 27 5.15 7.86 -1.62
C LYS A 27 4.98 6.41 -2.02
N ILE A 28 4.31 6.18 -3.14
CA ILE A 28 4.30 4.86 -3.76
C ILE A 28 5.72 4.55 -4.23
N VAL A 29 6.26 3.44 -3.78
CA VAL A 29 7.59 2.97 -4.15
C VAL A 29 7.44 1.90 -5.23
N LYS A 30 8.14 2.10 -6.35
CA LYS A 30 8.19 1.12 -7.43
C LYS A 30 9.54 0.43 -7.40
N GLY A 31 9.54 -0.88 -7.41
CA GLY A 31 10.75 -1.65 -7.37
C GLY A 31 10.65 -2.89 -8.25
N GLU A 32 11.73 -3.64 -8.29
CA GLU A 32 11.77 -4.90 -9.02
C GLU A 32 12.46 -5.93 -8.15
N VAL A 33 11.78 -7.06 -7.94
CA VAL A 33 12.31 -8.15 -7.14
C VAL A 33 12.83 -9.23 -8.09
N PRO A 34 14.12 -9.60 -8.02
CA PRO A 34 14.66 -10.66 -8.87
C PRO A 34 13.87 -11.96 -8.72
N GLY A 35 13.43 -12.52 -9.85
CA GLY A 35 12.65 -13.75 -9.85
C GLY A 35 11.17 -13.58 -9.61
N ALA A 36 10.72 -12.43 -9.12
CA ALA A 36 9.30 -12.18 -8.83
C ALA A 36 8.70 -11.08 -9.71
N GLY A 37 9.53 -10.15 -10.22
CA GLY A 37 9.10 -9.10 -11.13
C GLY A 37 8.85 -7.76 -10.45
N PRO A 38 8.18 -6.84 -11.15
CA PRO A 38 7.94 -5.50 -10.62
C PRO A 38 6.94 -5.51 -9.46
N ILE A 39 7.13 -4.59 -8.53
CA ILE A 39 6.25 -4.43 -7.39
C ILE A 39 6.00 -2.94 -7.14
N HIS A 40 4.79 -2.61 -6.76
CA HIS A 40 4.41 -1.28 -6.28
C HIS A 40 4.02 -1.42 -4.81
N VAL A 41 4.63 -0.61 -3.95
CA VAL A 41 4.39 -0.65 -2.50
C VAL A 41 4.09 0.75 -1.99
N VAL A 42 3.08 0.87 -1.16
CA VAL A 42 2.78 2.11 -0.46
C VAL A 42 2.48 1.80 0.99
N TYR A 43 2.97 2.65 1.89
CA TYR A 43 2.68 2.57 3.31
C TYR A 43 1.66 3.63 3.69
N ALA A 44 0.68 3.25 4.49
CA ALA A 44 -0.37 4.14 4.95
C ALA A 44 -0.71 3.83 6.40
N LYS A 45 -1.47 4.70 7.04
CA LYS A 45 -2.04 4.46 8.36
C LYS A 45 -3.55 4.36 8.25
N ASP A 46 -4.14 3.45 9.01
CA ASP A 46 -5.59 3.42 9.16
C ASP A 46 -6.02 4.50 10.18
N PRO A 47 -7.35 4.72 10.36
CA PRO A 47 -7.82 5.73 11.33
C PRO A 47 -7.39 5.47 12.76
N GLU A 48 -7.03 4.25 13.10
CA GLU A 48 -6.59 3.87 14.45
C GLU A 48 -5.08 3.98 14.63
N GLY A 49 -4.35 4.35 13.57
CA GLY A 49 -2.90 4.52 13.63
C GLY A 49 -2.09 3.27 13.30
N ASN A 50 -2.73 2.19 12.85
CA ASN A 50 -2.01 0.99 12.45
C ASN A 50 -1.37 1.19 11.07
N ILE A 51 -0.15 0.68 10.91
CA ILE A 51 0.57 0.78 9.63
C ILE A 51 0.08 -0.31 8.69
N ILE A 52 -0.30 0.10 7.47
CA ILE A 52 -0.77 -0.79 6.43
C ILE A 52 0.18 -0.70 5.24
N GLU A 53 0.65 -1.84 4.76
CA GLU A 53 1.45 -1.92 3.55
C GLU A 53 0.55 -2.44 2.42
N ILE A 54 0.44 -1.67 1.35
CA ILE A 54 -0.36 -2.05 0.18
C ILE A 54 0.61 -2.42 -0.94
N GLN A 55 0.47 -3.62 -1.48
CA GLN A 55 1.38 -4.15 -2.50
C GLN A 55 0.62 -4.53 -3.76
N LYS A 56 1.23 -4.26 -4.89
CA LYS A 56 0.76 -4.77 -6.18
C LYS A 56 1.94 -5.39 -6.92
N TRP A 57 1.79 -6.64 -7.33
CA TRP A 57 2.77 -7.37 -8.10
C TRP A 57 2.39 -7.39 -9.58
N GLY A 58 3.35 -7.13 -10.46
CA GLY A 58 3.14 -7.18 -11.90
C GLY A 58 3.11 -5.84 -12.62
#